data_19d821d22875feb1c851fb1ec76f4291
#
_entry.id   19d821d22875feb1c851fb1ec76f4291
#
_cell.length_a   1.000
_cell.length_b   1.000
_cell.length_c   1.000
_cell.angle_alpha   90.00
_cell.angle_beta   90.00
_cell.angle_gamma   90.00
#
_symmetry.space_group_name_H-M   'P 1'
#
loop_
_entity.id
_entity.type
_entity.pdbx_description
1 polymer ?
#
loop_
_entity_poly.entity_id
_entity_poly.type
_entity_poly.pdbx_seq_one_letter_code
_entity_poly.pdbx_strand_id
1 'polypeptide(L)'
;MKRSILLLLVLGVSIALFSSVKPRKTIINVNQPDGTELTLRHVGNGHFSFFQTVDGYIVGKDNNGAYKYVESIQDDNFVLSNQNAHNPADRKAKEFESVRNYLRSEALYGERSEMDKIERPALQVGLASTAPLTSKGSPKIPLILVQFADLKFTSANTNDSVNILFDKFCNGTNNGKNYTGAGSYGAVKDYFIAQSDSIFQPEFVVIGPVTLSNGYAYYGKDSGSRHDVNINEFYSEAILLSQEIENDWTQFDNDSDGVIDLACFIYAGEGQNAVKDENTIWPKESASGGKINGISYGAYACSNELYNGKLDGIGTVCHELSHALGLPDLYDTRGNSFGMDYWDIMDSGSYCVDGKCPCGYSAYEKDFMGWKSLVTLEAEPQKSLELLPMSEGGIGYKVINKNNSNEYYILENRQNTKWDLAVGYSGTKVGGNHHGLLVMHVDYKQSAWTSNNVNSDSDHQRFTLIPADGELLSSSYGYTMEYLESMGGDPYPGYQNVTSLEGEKAFVYNGSQMDQPITSITEHEDGRITFNFCVDEIAESIGKNEYDSKQSVISGKNIKANSNIVIYNISGTKIAELTSGESTNLNEGIYIIHSDDFSNKIIIR
;
A
#
# COMPACT_ATOMS: atom_id res chain seq x y z
N MET A 1 -56.93 4.56 -33.68
CA MET A 1 -55.45 4.56 -33.68
C MET A 1 -54.97 4.57 -32.22
N LYS A 2 -54.66 3.39 -31.67
CA LYS A 2 -54.10 3.22 -30.32
C LYS A 2 -52.58 3.27 -30.46
N ARG A 3 -51.93 4.30 -29.90
CA ARG A 3 -50.50 4.37 -29.77
C ARG A 3 -50.07 3.53 -28.55
N SER A 4 -49.46 2.38 -28.81
CA SER A 4 -48.76 1.62 -27.78
C SER A 4 -47.46 2.32 -27.46
N ILE A 5 -47.32 2.80 -26.24
CA ILE A 5 -46.05 3.28 -25.68
C ILE A 5 -45.31 2.03 -25.21
N LEU A 6 -44.24 1.71 -25.93
CA LEU A 6 -43.27 0.67 -25.54
C LEU A 6 -42.38 1.28 -24.44
N LEU A 7 -42.63 0.90 -23.19
CA LEU A 7 -41.78 1.25 -22.04
C LEU A 7 -40.54 0.34 -22.13
N LEU A 8 -39.41 0.88 -22.62
CA LEU A 8 -38.11 0.24 -22.50
C LEU A 8 -37.69 0.35 -21.02
N LEU A 9 -37.85 -0.77 -20.30
CA LEU A 9 -37.14 -0.96 -19.03
C LEU A 9 -35.65 -1.14 -19.38
N VAL A 10 -34.87 -0.09 -19.27
CA VAL A 10 -33.41 -0.21 -19.18
C VAL A 10 -33.10 -0.74 -17.78
N LEU A 11 -32.95 -2.06 -17.67
CA LEU A 11 -32.27 -2.66 -16.52
C LEU A 11 -30.81 -2.19 -16.60
N GLY A 12 -30.49 -1.12 -15.89
CA GLY A 12 -29.11 -0.75 -15.59
C GLY A 12 -28.54 -1.84 -14.68
N VAL A 13 -27.76 -2.75 -15.24
CA VAL A 13 -26.88 -3.61 -14.46
C VAL A 13 -25.79 -2.67 -13.92
N SER A 14 -25.98 -2.18 -12.70
CA SER A 14 -24.93 -1.52 -11.96
C SER A 14 -23.86 -2.58 -11.67
N ILE A 15 -22.76 -2.54 -12.40
CA ILE A 15 -21.59 -3.34 -12.06
C ILE A 15 -20.99 -2.65 -10.84
N ALA A 16 -21.24 -3.22 -9.66
CA ALA A 16 -20.63 -2.76 -8.43
C ALA A 16 -19.12 -2.89 -8.56
N LEU A 17 -18.42 -1.82 -8.25
CA LEU A 17 -16.96 -1.81 -8.14
C LEU A 17 -16.65 -1.99 -6.67
N PHE A 18 -15.86 -3.00 -6.36
CA PHE A 18 -15.41 -3.31 -5.02
C PHE A 18 -13.93 -3.01 -4.92
N SER A 19 -13.49 -2.45 -3.85
CA SER A 19 -12.12 -2.46 -3.39
C SER A 19 -11.99 -3.52 -2.31
N SER A 20 -10.81 -4.05 -2.06
CA SER A 20 -10.67 -5.09 -1.05
C SER A 20 -9.23 -5.34 -0.67
N VAL A 21 -9.01 -5.84 0.53
CA VAL A 21 -7.69 -6.32 0.97
C VAL A 21 -7.14 -7.40 0.03
N LYS A 22 -5.82 -7.40 -0.16
CA LYS A 22 -5.14 -8.50 -0.87
C LYS A 22 -5.10 -9.80 -0.05
N PRO A 23 -4.73 -10.95 -0.65
CA PRO A 23 -4.57 -12.19 0.10
C PRO A 23 -3.54 -12.05 1.22
N ARG A 24 -3.86 -12.48 2.45
CA ARG A 24 -2.91 -12.49 3.59
C ARG A 24 -1.77 -13.47 3.40
N LYS A 25 -2.04 -14.59 2.74
CA LYS A 25 -1.05 -15.62 2.43
C LYS A 25 -0.90 -15.72 0.92
N THR A 26 0.10 -15.08 0.41
CA THR A 26 0.42 -15.09 -1.01
C THR A 26 1.11 -16.38 -1.45
N ILE A 27 1.82 -17.07 -0.55
CA ILE A 27 2.46 -18.37 -0.80
C ILE A 27 1.77 -19.45 0.03
N ILE A 28 1.33 -20.51 -0.63
CA ILE A 28 0.72 -21.68 0.01
C ILE A 28 1.32 -22.97 -0.51
N ASN A 29 1.56 -23.92 0.40
CA ASN A 29 1.96 -25.28 0.04
C ASN A 29 0.76 -26.21 0.17
N VAL A 30 0.53 -27.02 -0.85
CA VAL A 30 -0.56 -27.98 -0.91
C VAL A 30 -0.01 -29.35 -1.28
N ASN A 31 -0.60 -30.41 -0.71
CA ASN A 31 -0.30 -31.77 -1.12
C ASN A 31 -1.24 -32.17 -2.28
N GLN A 32 -0.65 -32.59 -3.38
CA GLN A 32 -1.40 -33.15 -4.51
C GLN A 32 -1.85 -34.58 -4.20
N PRO A 33 -2.95 -35.07 -4.80
CA PRO A 33 -3.42 -36.45 -4.61
C PRO A 33 -2.40 -37.53 -5.03
N ASP A 34 -1.43 -37.19 -5.88
CA ASP A 34 -0.34 -38.10 -6.28
C ASP A 34 0.81 -38.14 -5.27
N GLY A 35 0.70 -37.41 -4.14
CA GLY A 35 1.67 -37.37 -3.04
C GLY A 35 2.77 -36.34 -3.22
N THR A 36 2.78 -35.57 -4.30
CA THR A 36 3.74 -34.46 -4.49
C THR A 36 3.28 -33.20 -3.71
N GLU A 37 4.23 -32.39 -3.28
CA GLU A 37 3.96 -31.05 -2.73
C GLU A 37 3.99 -30.02 -3.87
N LEU A 38 3.02 -29.09 -3.87
CA LEU A 38 2.94 -28.01 -4.84
C LEU A 38 2.90 -26.67 -4.10
N THR A 39 3.83 -25.80 -4.44
CA THR A 39 3.87 -24.42 -3.98
C THR A 39 3.08 -23.53 -4.94
N LEU A 40 2.11 -22.82 -4.42
CA LEU A 40 1.23 -21.92 -5.18
C LEU A 40 1.37 -20.50 -4.70
N ARG A 41 1.19 -19.56 -5.62
CA ARG A 41 0.98 -18.15 -5.31
C ARG A 41 -0.50 -17.83 -5.46
N HIS A 42 -1.09 -17.20 -4.43
CA HIS A 42 -2.44 -16.63 -4.48
C HIS A 42 -2.32 -15.16 -4.91
N VAL A 43 -2.92 -14.81 -6.03
CA VAL A 43 -2.78 -13.52 -6.70
C VAL A 43 -4.15 -12.92 -6.94
N GLY A 44 -4.27 -11.59 -6.79
CA GLY A 44 -5.52 -10.86 -7.05
C GLY A 44 -6.10 -10.21 -5.80
N ASN A 45 -7.41 -10.01 -5.80
CA ASN A 45 -8.17 -9.33 -4.77
C ASN A 45 -9.59 -9.91 -4.66
N GLY A 46 -10.46 -9.33 -3.84
CA GLY A 46 -11.83 -9.78 -3.63
C GLY A 46 -12.78 -9.71 -4.83
N HIS A 47 -12.31 -9.23 -5.96
CA HIS A 47 -13.05 -9.30 -7.24
C HIS A 47 -12.68 -10.50 -8.06
N PHE A 48 -11.37 -10.70 -8.11
CA PHE A 48 -10.76 -11.67 -8.97
C PHE A 48 -9.45 -12.10 -8.37
N SER A 49 -9.37 -13.35 -8.01
CA SER A 49 -8.12 -13.99 -7.64
C SER A 49 -7.98 -15.35 -8.29
N PHE A 50 -6.78 -15.84 -8.30
CA PHE A 50 -6.47 -17.16 -8.82
C PHE A 50 -5.19 -17.69 -8.15
N PHE A 51 -4.99 -18.99 -8.30
CA PHE A 51 -3.73 -19.62 -7.92
C PHE A 51 -2.86 -19.83 -9.13
N GLN A 52 -1.57 -19.63 -8.96
CA GLN A 52 -0.57 -19.94 -9.98
C GLN A 52 0.62 -20.68 -9.38
N THR A 53 1.35 -21.42 -10.22
CA THR A 53 2.64 -22.00 -9.85
C THR A 53 3.67 -20.89 -9.64
N VAL A 54 4.78 -21.19 -8.98
CA VAL A 54 5.87 -20.23 -8.73
C VAL A 54 6.47 -19.63 -10.01
N ASP A 55 6.32 -20.31 -11.13
CA ASP A 55 6.75 -19.86 -12.47
C ASP A 55 5.60 -19.30 -13.34
N GLY A 56 4.43 -18.99 -12.72
CA GLY A 56 3.39 -18.16 -13.31
C GLY A 56 2.30 -18.88 -14.11
N TYR A 57 2.20 -20.21 -14.09
CA TYR A 57 1.09 -20.92 -14.74
C TYR A 57 -0.13 -20.97 -13.84
N ILE A 58 -1.28 -20.56 -14.38
CA ILE A 58 -2.55 -20.56 -13.64
C ILE A 58 -2.99 -21.99 -13.38
N VAL A 59 -3.48 -22.23 -12.17
CA VAL A 59 -4.01 -23.52 -11.77
C VAL A 59 -5.39 -23.39 -11.14
N GLY A 60 -6.22 -24.39 -11.34
CA GLY A 60 -7.52 -24.56 -10.70
C GLY A 60 -7.61 -25.91 -10.02
N LYS A 61 -8.46 -26.03 -9.01
CA LYS A 61 -8.69 -27.24 -8.24
C LYS A 61 -9.82 -28.06 -8.87
N ASP A 62 -9.59 -29.34 -9.16
CA ASP A 62 -10.64 -30.23 -9.66
C ASP A 62 -11.51 -30.80 -8.52
N ASN A 63 -12.59 -31.52 -8.88
CA ASN A 63 -13.52 -32.11 -7.92
C ASN A 63 -12.89 -33.18 -7.00
N ASN A 64 -11.69 -33.66 -7.30
CA ASN A 64 -10.94 -34.62 -6.49
C ASN A 64 -9.89 -33.92 -5.60
N GLY A 65 -9.84 -32.59 -5.63
CA GLY A 65 -8.90 -31.79 -4.86
C GLY A 65 -7.52 -31.64 -5.49
N ALA A 66 -7.31 -32.11 -6.73
CA ALA A 66 -6.04 -31.93 -7.45
C ALA A 66 -5.98 -30.55 -8.11
N TYR A 67 -4.85 -29.85 -7.95
CA TYR A 67 -4.57 -28.65 -8.73
C TYR A 67 -4.06 -29.02 -10.12
N LYS A 68 -4.72 -28.50 -11.14
CA LYS A 68 -4.43 -28.74 -12.54
C LYS A 68 -4.13 -27.44 -13.25
N TYR A 69 -3.34 -27.49 -14.30
CA TYR A 69 -3.10 -26.32 -15.15
C TYR A 69 -4.39 -25.90 -15.86
N VAL A 70 -4.54 -24.59 -16.10
CA VAL A 70 -5.65 -24.02 -16.85
C VAL A 70 -5.27 -23.93 -18.33
N GLU A 71 -6.11 -24.49 -19.20
CA GLU A 71 -5.92 -24.45 -20.66
C GLU A 71 -6.53 -23.19 -21.28
N SER A 72 -7.69 -22.77 -20.80
CA SER A 72 -8.42 -21.61 -21.31
C SER A 72 -9.43 -21.10 -20.29
N ILE A 73 -10.02 -19.95 -20.58
CA ILE A 73 -11.17 -19.42 -19.84
C ILE A 73 -12.38 -19.44 -20.78
N GLN A 74 -13.49 -19.97 -20.31
CA GLN A 74 -14.76 -19.98 -21.03
C GLN A 74 -15.89 -19.55 -20.09
N ASP A 75 -16.63 -18.52 -20.48
CA ASP A 75 -17.73 -17.97 -19.68
C ASP A 75 -17.31 -17.69 -18.22
N ASP A 76 -16.17 -17.00 -18.02
CA ASP A 76 -15.53 -16.71 -16.74
C ASP A 76 -15.05 -17.94 -15.93
N ASN A 77 -15.14 -19.16 -16.47
CA ASN A 77 -14.71 -20.39 -15.81
C ASN A 77 -13.38 -20.90 -16.35
N PHE A 78 -12.53 -21.40 -15.46
CA PHE A 78 -11.29 -22.06 -15.83
C PHE A 78 -11.54 -23.44 -16.43
N VAL A 79 -11.08 -23.65 -17.65
CA VAL A 79 -11.04 -24.96 -18.29
C VAL A 79 -9.75 -25.66 -17.86
N LEU A 80 -9.90 -26.68 -17.01
CA LEU A 80 -8.76 -27.39 -16.45
C LEU A 80 -8.23 -28.45 -17.44
N SER A 81 -6.91 -28.55 -17.50
CA SER A 81 -6.23 -29.62 -18.21
C SER A 81 -6.41 -30.98 -17.50
N ASN A 82 -6.03 -32.07 -18.17
CA ASN A 82 -5.92 -33.37 -17.51
C ASN A 82 -4.64 -33.55 -16.71
N GLN A 83 -3.72 -32.57 -16.74
CA GLN A 83 -2.39 -32.63 -16.11
C GLN A 83 -2.43 -32.01 -14.72
N ASN A 84 -2.01 -32.79 -13.69
CA ASN A 84 -1.74 -32.22 -12.37
C ASN A 84 -0.56 -31.25 -12.47
N ALA A 85 -0.64 -30.16 -11.73
CA ALA A 85 0.41 -29.17 -11.66
C ALA A 85 1.50 -29.60 -10.65
N HIS A 86 2.76 -29.35 -10.99
CA HIS A 86 3.90 -29.62 -10.12
C HIS A 86 4.85 -28.41 -10.09
N ASN A 87 5.64 -28.33 -9.03
CA ASN A 87 6.74 -27.37 -8.97
C ASN A 87 7.69 -27.56 -10.16
N PRO A 88 8.35 -26.51 -10.66
CA PRO A 88 9.24 -26.62 -11.82
C PRO A 88 10.29 -27.73 -11.69
N ALA A 89 10.83 -27.93 -10.48
CA ALA A 89 11.85 -28.96 -10.20
C ALA A 89 11.31 -30.41 -10.24
N ASP A 90 10.00 -30.58 -10.03
CA ASP A 90 9.34 -31.90 -9.91
C ASP A 90 8.68 -32.35 -11.22
N ARG A 91 8.68 -31.48 -12.24
CA ARG A 91 8.06 -31.77 -13.55
C ARG A 91 8.81 -32.85 -14.29
N LYS A 92 8.07 -33.85 -14.78
CA LYS A 92 8.61 -34.86 -15.68
C LYS A 92 8.79 -34.29 -17.09
N ALA A 93 9.68 -34.87 -17.88
CA ALA A 93 10.03 -34.38 -19.22
C ALA A 93 8.79 -34.06 -20.10
N LYS A 94 7.77 -34.95 -20.10
CA LYS A 94 6.54 -34.76 -20.85
C LYS A 94 5.72 -33.56 -20.37
N GLU A 95 5.66 -33.33 -19.06
CA GLU A 95 4.99 -32.19 -18.44
C GLU A 95 5.74 -30.88 -18.75
N PHE A 96 7.08 -30.94 -18.65
CA PHE A 96 7.91 -29.80 -18.98
C PHE A 96 7.73 -29.32 -20.43
N GLU A 97 7.43 -30.23 -21.35
CA GLU A 97 7.11 -29.87 -22.74
C GLU A 97 5.69 -29.30 -22.87
N SER A 98 4.71 -29.90 -22.19
CA SER A 98 3.29 -29.53 -22.32
C SER A 98 2.92 -28.26 -21.56
N VAL A 99 3.62 -27.92 -20.47
CA VAL A 99 3.27 -26.78 -19.63
C VAL A 99 3.25 -25.45 -20.39
N ARG A 100 4.06 -25.31 -21.42
CA ARG A 100 4.14 -24.10 -22.27
C ARG A 100 2.83 -23.81 -23.02
N ASN A 101 1.91 -24.75 -23.09
CA ASN A 101 0.62 -24.60 -23.77
C ASN A 101 -0.51 -24.14 -22.81
N TYR A 102 -0.22 -24.06 -21.51
CA TYR A 102 -1.19 -23.65 -20.51
C TYR A 102 -1.16 -22.15 -20.25
N LEU A 103 -2.24 -21.62 -19.71
CA LEU A 103 -2.37 -20.21 -19.43
C LEU A 103 -1.37 -19.74 -18.36
N ARG A 104 -0.73 -18.64 -18.65
CA ARG A 104 0.08 -17.88 -17.71
C ARG A 104 -0.66 -16.63 -17.25
N SER A 105 -0.32 -16.18 -16.05
CA SER A 105 -0.93 -14.99 -15.46
C SER A 105 -0.82 -13.75 -16.36
N GLU A 106 0.30 -13.58 -17.07
CA GLU A 106 0.49 -12.46 -17.99
C GLU A 106 -0.56 -12.41 -19.10
N ALA A 107 -1.03 -13.56 -19.57
CA ALA A 107 -2.06 -13.64 -20.63
C ALA A 107 -3.43 -13.13 -20.12
N LEU A 108 -3.77 -13.38 -18.85
CA LEU A 108 -5.01 -12.87 -18.24
C LEU A 108 -5.06 -11.34 -18.21
N TYR A 109 -3.93 -10.70 -17.98
CA TYR A 109 -3.86 -9.24 -17.87
C TYR A 109 -3.99 -8.55 -19.23
N GLY A 110 -3.55 -9.19 -20.31
CA GLY A 110 -3.73 -8.71 -21.69
C GLY A 110 -5.18 -8.68 -22.14
N GLU A 111 -5.94 -9.74 -21.85
CA GLU A 111 -7.37 -9.82 -22.21
C GLU A 111 -8.25 -8.91 -21.34
N ARG A 112 -7.89 -8.71 -20.06
CA ARG A 112 -8.62 -7.80 -19.16
C ARG A 112 -8.44 -6.33 -19.48
N SER A 113 -7.36 -5.93 -20.12
CA SER A 113 -7.17 -4.54 -20.54
C SER A 113 -8.28 -4.06 -21.50
N GLU A 114 -8.96 -4.97 -22.21
CA GLU A 114 -10.14 -4.67 -23.02
C GLU A 114 -11.42 -4.57 -22.18
N MET A 115 -11.54 -5.35 -21.10
CA MET A 115 -12.66 -5.24 -20.15
C MET A 115 -12.58 -3.99 -19.28
N ASP A 116 -11.36 -3.53 -18.97
CA ASP A 116 -11.11 -2.27 -18.24
C ASP A 116 -11.41 -1.02 -19.09
N LYS A 117 -11.60 -1.16 -20.40
CA LYS A 117 -12.03 -0.09 -21.30
C LYS A 117 -13.53 0.19 -21.29
N ILE A 118 -14.33 -0.63 -20.61
CA ILE A 118 -15.74 -0.32 -20.35
C ILE A 118 -15.74 0.92 -19.45
N GLU A 119 -16.29 2.03 -19.94
CA GLU A 119 -16.51 3.23 -19.14
C GLU A 119 -17.34 2.85 -17.90
N ARG A 120 -16.66 2.71 -16.80
CA ARG A 120 -17.28 2.48 -15.49
C ARG A 120 -17.85 3.81 -15.00
N PRO A 121 -19.02 3.84 -14.38
CA PRO A 121 -19.43 5.05 -13.66
C PRO A 121 -18.28 5.40 -12.70
N ALA A 122 -17.88 6.67 -12.71
CA ALA A 122 -16.76 7.15 -11.92
C ALA A 122 -16.97 6.73 -10.47
N LEU A 123 -16.15 5.78 -10.01
CA LEU A 123 -16.01 5.51 -8.58
C LEU A 123 -15.58 6.79 -7.91
N GLN A 124 -16.13 7.03 -6.76
CA GLN A 124 -15.73 8.17 -5.92
C GLN A 124 -14.38 7.93 -5.25
N VAL A 125 -13.80 6.73 -5.38
CA VAL A 125 -12.46 6.35 -4.95
C VAL A 125 -11.41 7.26 -5.59
N GLY A 126 -10.46 7.73 -4.81
CA GLY A 126 -9.40 8.61 -5.29
C GLY A 126 -9.69 10.12 -5.20
N LEU A 127 -10.86 10.50 -4.67
CA LEU A 127 -11.22 11.90 -4.41
C LEU A 127 -11.97 12.00 -3.09
N ALA A 128 -11.29 12.38 -2.01
CA ALA A 128 -11.89 12.48 -0.67
C ALA A 128 -13.15 13.37 -0.61
N SER A 129 -13.25 14.38 -1.48
CA SER A 129 -14.41 15.26 -1.56
C SER A 129 -15.67 14.62 -2.16
N THR A 130 -15.53 13.44 -2.78
CA THR A 130 -16.63 12.69 -3.40
C THR A 130 -16.79 11.29 -2.80
N ALA A 131 -16.03 10.99 -1.75
CA ALA A 131 -16.14 9.74 -1.01
C ALA A 131 -17.51 9.63 -0.34
N PRO A 132 -18.08 8.42 -0.22
CA PRO A 132 -19.38 8.23 0.41
C PRO A 132 -19.40 8.66 1.89
N LEU A 133 -18.26 8.49 2.59
CA LEU A 133 -18.12 8.87 3.98
C LEU A 133 -17.26 10.13 4.13
N THR A 134 -17.71 11.10 4.93
CA THR A 134 -16.90 12.27 5.25
C THR A 134 -15.63 11.91 6.03
N SER A 135 -14.50 12.51 5.67
CA SER A 135 -13.21 12.33 6.37
C SER A 135 -13.06 13.22 7.62
N LYS A 136 -14.10 13.91 8.07
CA LYS A 136 -14.04 14.87 9.18
C LYS A 136 -15.22 14.71 10.13
N GLY A 137 -15.03 15.16 11.38
CA GLY A 137 -16.09 15.11 12.40
C GLY A 137 -16.25 13.74 13.03
N SER A 138 -17.44 13.45 13.50
CA SER A 138 -17.78 12.19 14.18
C SER A 138 -18.98 11.53 13.48
N PRO A 139 -18.80 11.03 12.25
CA PRO A 139 -19.90 10.38 11.55
C PRO A 139 -20.32 9.11 12.28
N LYS A 140 -21.63 8.87 12.32
CA LYS A 140 -22.20 7.62 12.83
C LYS A 140 -22.26 6.61 11.71
N ILE A 141 -21.80 5.39 12.01
CA ILE A 141 -21.70 4.28 11.05
C ILE A 141 -22.44 3.08 11.63
N PRO A 142 -23.47 2.52 10.97
CA PRO A 142 -24.10 1.29 11.41
C PRO A 142 -23.11 0.13 11.23
N LEU A 143 -22.83 -0.60 12.31
CA LEU A 143 -22.05 -1.83 12.34
C LEU A 143 -22.97 -3.02 12.51
N ILE A 144 -23.29 -3.68 11.42
CA ILE A 144 -24.21 -4.81 11.40
C ILE A 144 -23.43 -6.10 11.64
N LEU A 145 -23.76 -6.80 12.73
CA LEU A 145 -23.19 -8.11 13.03
C LEU A 145 -24.01 -9.20 12.33
N VAL A 146 -23.36 -9.98 11.48
CA VAL A 146 -24.04 -10.95 10.61
C VAL A 146 -23.58 -12.37 10.91
N GLN A 147 -24.53 -13.27 11.13
CA GLN A 147 -24.28 -14.69 11.23
C GLN A 147 -25.20 -15.46 10.29
N PHE A 148 -24.84 -16.70 9.99
CA PHE A 148 -25.49 -17.50 8.97
C PHE A 148 -26.38 -18.60 9.60
N ALA A 149 -27.20 -19.28 8.80
CA ALA A 149 -28.01 -20.37 9.28
C ALA A 149 -27.18 -21.48 9.94
N ASP A 150 -25.99 -21.73 9.40
CA ASP A 150 -25.05 -22.80 9.79
C ASP A 150 -23.81 -22.33 10.54
N LEU A 151 -23.53 -21.02 10.60
CA LEU A 151 -22.32 -20.46 11.25
C LEU A 151 -22.67 -19.27 12.14
N LYS A 152 -22.25 -19.34 13.41
CA LYS A 152 -22.48 -18.31 14.43
C LYS A 152 -21.16 -17.74 14.90
N PHE A 153 -21.18 -16.53 15.47
CA PHE A 153 -20.05 -15.93 16.15
C PHE A 153 -19.50 -16.85 17.24
N THR A 154 -18.18 -16.98 17.28
CA THR A 154 -17.46 -17.83 18.23
C THR A 154 -16.43 -17.08 19.07
N SER A 155 -16.07 -15.86 18.69
CA SER A 155 -15.07 -15.03 19.37
C SER A 155 -15.51 -14.52 20.74
N ALA A 156 -16.80 -14.53 21.03
CA ALA A 156 -17.36 -14.12 22.32
C ALA A 156 -17.14 -15.17 23.43
N ASN A 157 -15.94 -15.73 23.56
CA ASN A 157 -15.55 -16.64 24.65
C ASN A 157 -15.27 -15.90 25.98
N THR A 158 -15.66 -14.64 26.06
CA THR A 158 -15.50 -13.76 27.23
C THR A 158 -16.83 -13.55 27.92
N ASN A 159 -16.84 -12.87 29.06
CA ASN A 159 -18.06 -12.45 29.75
C ASN A 159 -18.88 -11.40 28.96
N ASP A 160 -18.38 -10.95 27.82
CA ASP A 160 -19.04 -10.00 26.94
C ASP A 160 -19.92 -10.73 25.91
N SER A 161 -21.09 -10.16 25.61
CA SER A 161 -21.86 -10.56 24.43
C SER A 161 -21.13 -10.13 23.15
N VAL A 162 -21.52 -10.70 22.02
CA VAL A 162 -20.94 -10.36 20.71
C VAL A 162 -21.04 -8.84 20.43
N ASN A 163 -22.17 -8.22 20.78
CA ASN A 163 -22.36 -6.77 20.62
C ASN A 163 -21.37 -5.94 21.44
N ILE A 164 -21.18 -6.30 22.72
CA ILE A 164 -20.22 -5.62 23.59
C ILE A 164 -18.79 -5.82 23.08
N LEU A 165 -18.46 -7.03 22.60
CA LEU A 165 -17.15 -7.31 22.01
C LEU A 165 -16.84 -6.40 20.83
N PHE A 166 -17.77 -6.31 19.85
CA PHE A 166 -17.55 -5.51 18.64
C PHE A 166 -17.75 -4.02 18.86
N ASP A 167 -18.53 -3.61 19.86
CA ASP A 167 -18.53 -2.22 20.31
C ASP A 167 -17.15 -1.80 20.84
N LYS A 168 -16.55 -2.60 21.71
CA LYS A 168 -15.17 -2.36 22.18
C LYS A 168 -14.13 -2.44 21.05
N PHE A 169 -14.31 -3.36 20.13
CA PHE A 169 -13.41 -3.55 18.99
C PHE A 169 -13.40 -2.30 18.06
N CYS A 170 -14.55 -1.71 17.81
CA CYS A 170 -14.67 -0.54 16.95
C CYS A 170 -14.55 0.78 17.71
N ASN A 171 -15.26 0.97 18.83
CA ASN A 171 -15.34 2.24 19.56
C ASN A 171 -14.34 2.39 20.71
N GLY A 172 -13.65 1.29 21.10
CA GLY A 172 -12.76 1.30 22.25
C GLY A 172 -13.49 1.17 23.58
N THR A 173 -12.77 1.40 24.67
CA THR A 173 -13.32 1.35 26.02
C THR A 173 -13.58 2.74 26.56
N ASN A 174 -14.74 2.95 27.22
CA ASN A 174 -15.17 4.24 27.79
C ASN A 174 -14.24 4.85 28.86
N ASN A 175 -13.10 4.21 29.16
CA ASN A 175 -12.19 4.64 30.23
C ASN A 175 -10.92 5.32 29.71
N GLY A 176 -10.86 5.74 28.44
CA GLY A 176 -9.69 6.40 27.86
C GLY A 176 -8.45 5.50 27.75
N LYS A 177 -8.61 4.21 27.88
CA LYS A 177 -7.58 3.21 27.61
C LYS A 177 -7.85 2.62 26.25
N ASN A 178 -6.81 2.51 25.44
CA ASN A 178 -6.88 1.84 24.16
C ASN A 178 -7.45 0.42 24.31
N TYR A 179 -8.25 -0.01 23.34
CA TYR A 179 -8.70 -1.39 23.26
C TYR A 179 -7.50 -2.31 23.04
N THR A 180 -7.24 -3.20 23.97
CA THR A 180 -6.15 -4.18 23.89
C THR A 180 -6.65 -5.62 23.82
N GLY A 181 -7.93 -5.80 23.53
CA GLY A 181 -8.53 -7.14 23.37
C GLY A 181 -7.89 -7.87 22.20
N ALA A 182 -7.74 -9.18 22.34
CA ALA A 182 -7.07 -10.05 21.37
C ALA A 182 -5.62 -9.63 21.00
N GLY A 183 -4.98 -8.77 21.80
CA GLY A 183 -3.64 -8.24 21.54
C GLY A 183 -3.59 -7.08 20.55
N SER A 184 -4.73 -6.46 20.25
CA SER A 184 -4.78 -5.24 19.42
C SER A 184 -4.12 -4.05 20.12
N TYR A 185 -3.48 -3.18 19.34
CA TYR A 185 -2.85 -1.96 19.83
C TYR A 185 -3.89 -0.92 20.27
N GLY A 186 -5.04 -0.87 19.59
CA GLY A 186 -6.18 -0.02 19.89
C GLY A 186 -7.43 -0.50 19.15
N ALA A 187 -8.54 0.24 19.29
CA ALA A 187 -9.77 0.06 18.54
C ALA A 187 -9.68 0.69 17.14
N VAL A 188 -10.65 0.38 16.27
CA VAL A 188 -10.78 1.06 14.96
C VAL A 188 -10.85 2.58 15.13
N LYS A 189 -11.70 3.08 16.02
CA LYS A 189 -11.81 4.51 16.35
C LYS A 189 -10.49 5.11 16.85
N ASP A 190 -9.77 4.40 17.72
CA ASP A 190 -8.46 4.85 18.24
C ASP A 190 -7.45 5.05 17.09
N TYR A 191 -7.47 4.14 16.11
CA TYR A 191 -6.64 4.24 14.91
C TYR A 191 -6.93 5.54 14.16
N PHE A 192 -8.18 5.79 13.77
CA PHE A 192 -8.54 6.98 12.98
C PHE A 192 -8.34 8.29 13.75
N ILE A 193 -8.62 8.32 15.05
CA ILE A 193 -8.32 9.47 15.91
C ILE A 193 -6.81 9.79 15.87
N ALA A 194 -5.97 8.77 15.99
CA ALA A 194 -4.52 8.95 15.96
C ALA A 194 -4.01 9.38 14.57
N GLN A 195 -4.56 8.83 13.48
CA GLN A 195 -4.12 9.18 12.14
C GLN A 195 -4.54 10.59 11.72
N SER A 196 -5.69 11.05 12.19
CA SER A 196 -6.28 12.33 11.80
C SER A 196 -5.99 13.48 12.77
N ASP A 197 -5.16 13.29 13.78
CA ASP A 197 -4.99 14.27 14.88
C ASP A 197 -6.36 14.69 15.49
N SER A 198 -7.29 13.73 15.63
CA SER A 198 -8.66 13.90 16.13
C SER A 198 -9.62 14.67 15.21
N ILE A 199 -9.26 14.91 13.96
CA ILE A 199 -10.16 15.56 12.98
C ILE A 199 -11.30 14.62 12.57
N PHE A 200 -11.04 13.31 12.52
CA PHE A 200 -12.01 12.27 12.19
C PHE A 200 -12.12 11.27 13.35
N GLN A 201 -13.32 11.11 13.89
CA GLN A 201 -13.63 10.31 15.07
C GLN A 201 -14.89 9.47 14.83
N PRO A 202 -14.84 8.41 14.00
CA PRO A 202 -16.02 7.64 13.64
C PRO A 202 -16.70 7.03 14.88
N GLU A 203 -18.03 6.97 14.87
CA GLU A 203 -18.84 6.34 15.91
C GLU A 203 -19.62 5.17 15.32
N PHE A 204 -19.34 3.95 15.81
CA PHE A 204 -20.00 2.75 15.34
C PHE A 204 -21.22 2.42 16.21
N VAL A 205 -22.37 2.29 15.59
CA VAL A 205 -23.60 1.82 16.24
C VAL A 205 -23.78 0.33 15.92
N VAL A 206 -23.57 -0.52 16.93
CA VAL A 206 -23.60 -1.98 16.76
C VAL A 206 -25.04 -2.49 16.72
N ILE A 207 -25.41 -3.13 15.62
CA ILE A 207 -26.75 -3.66 15.35
C ILE A 207 -26.67 -5.18 15.15
N GLY A 208 -27.57 -5.92 15.76
CA GLY A 208 -27.63 -7.38 15.62
C GLY A 208 -27.10 -8.13 16.85
N PRO A 209 -26.57 -9.38 16.73
CA PRO A 209 -26.37 -10.09 15.46
C PRO A 209 -27.66 -10.49 14.77
N VAL A 210 -27.72 -10.28 13.44
CA VAL A 210 -28.78 -10.79 12.60
C VAL A 210 -28.38 -12.16 12.04
N THR A 211 -29.37 -13.01 11.75
CA THR A 211 -29.12 -14.36 11.19
C THR A 211 -29.71 -14.46 9.82
N LEU A 212 -28.87 -14.65 8.82
CA LEU A 212 -29.29 -14.83 7.42
C LEU A 212 -29.92 -16.21 7.20
N SER A 213 -30.79 -16.31 6.21
CA SER A 213 -31.59 -17.50 5.92
C SER A 213 -30.78 -18.66 5.33
N ASN A 214 -29.70 -18.35 4.59
CA ASN A 214 -28.82 -19.35 4.00
C ASN A 214 -27.55 -19.57 4.84
N GLY A 215 -26.82 -20.64 4.54
CA GLY A 215 -25.52 -20.93 5.13
C GLY A 215 -24.41 -20.06 4.58
N TYR A 216 -23.27 -20.03 5.27
CA TYR A 216 -22.13 -19.21 4.93
C TYR A 216 -21.65 -19.43 3.48
N ALA A 217 -21.50 -20.70 3.08
CA ALA A 217 -21.05 -21.07 1.74
C ALA A 217 -21.98 -20.61 0.59
N TYR A 218 -23.23 -20.24 0.89
CA TYR A 218 -24.11 -19.68 -0.11
C TYR A 218 -23.71 -18.25 -0.49
N TYR A 219 -23.45 -17.41 0.52
CA TYR A 219 -23.12 -16.00 0.31
C TYR A 219 -21.68 -15.80 -0.15
N GLY A 220 -20.75 -16.64 0.30
CA GLY A 220 -19.36 -16.66 -0.13
C GLY A 220 -19.08 -17.52 -1.36
N LYS A 221 -20.13 -17.90 -2.11
CA LYS A 221 -19.96 -18.75 -3.29
C LYS A 221 -19.23 -18.02 -4.41
N ASP A 222 -18.17 -18.65 -4.91
CA ASP A 222 -17.48 -18.23 -6.11
C ASP A 222 -18.08 -18.86 -7.38
N SER A 223 -17.87 -18.22 -8.52
CA SER A 223 -18.19 -18.74 -9.84
C SER A 223 -17.04 -18.43 -10.79
N GLY A 224 -16.27 -19.45 -11.09
CA GLY A 224 -15.03 -19.30 -11.86
C GLY A 224 -14.02 -18.41 -11.12
N SER A 225 -13.66 -17.30 -11.73
CA SER A 225 -12.76 -16.31 -11.15
C SER A 225 -13.47 -15.17 -10.41
N ARG A 226 -14.81 -15.19 -10.36
CA ARG A 226 -15.63 -14.16 -9.70
C ARG A 226 -15.96 -14.59 -8.28
N HIS A 227 -15.62 -13.73 -7.32
CA HIS A 227 -15.90 -13.99 -5.91
C HIS A 227 -17.30 -13.57 -5.51
N ASP A 228 -17.84 -14.29 -4.51
CA ASP A 228 -19.03 -13.92 -3.75
C ASP A 228 -20.22 -13.53 -4.64
N VAL A 229 -20.59 -14.38 -5.58
CA VAL A 229 -21.66 -14.06 -6.56
C VAL A 229 -23.01 -13.70 -5.92
N ASN A 230 -23.23 -14.06 -4.66
CA ASN A 230 -24.44 -13.74 -3.89
C ASN A 230 -24.23 -12.64 -2.85
N ILE A 231 -23.16 -11.84 -2.94
CA ILE A 231 -22.84 -10.80 -1.94
C ILE A 231 -23.93 -9.71 -1.83
N ASN A 232 -24.60 -9.38 -2.92
CA ASN A 232 -25.70 -8.41 -2.88
C ASN A 232 -26.90 -8.91 -2.08
N GLU A 233 -27.15 -10.22 -2.08
CA GLU A 233 -28.18 -10.83 -1.24
C GLU A 233 -27.77 -10.79 0.24
N PHE A 234 -26.46 -11.01 0.55
CA PHE A 234 -25.92 -10.87 1.89
C PHE A 234 -26.22 -9.46 2.45
N TYR A 235 -25.83 -8.40 1.72
CA TYR A 235 -26.06 -7.03 2.15
C TYR A 235 -27.55 -6.71 2.32
N SER A 236 -28.36 -7.07 1.33
CA SER A 236 -29.78 -6.75 1.32
C SER A 236 -30.53 -7.43 2.47
N GLU A 237 -30.28 -8.71 2.71
CA GLU A 237 -30.94 -9.47 3.79
C GLU A 237 -30.46 -8.98 5.17
N ALA A 238 -29.16 -8.75 5.35
CA ALA A 238 -28.61 -8.23 6.59
C ALA A 238 -29.21 -6.85 6.96
N ILE A 239 -29.34 -5.96 5.99
CA ILE A 239 -29.94 -4.65 6.19
C ILE A 239 -31.43 -4.76 6.54
N LEU A 240 -32.19 -5.57 5.80
CA LEU A 240 -33.63 -5.77 6.10
C LEU A 240 -33.86 -6.25 7.51
N LEU A 241 -33.08 -7.23 7.97
CA LEU A 241 -33.16 -7.75 9.35
C LEU A 241 -32.71 -6.72 10.39
N SER A 242 -31.74 -5.88 10.05
CA SER A 242 -31.24 -4.82 10.92
C SER A 242 -32.26 -3.70 11.12
N GLN A 243 -33.07 -3.41 10.09
CA GLN A 243 -34.15 -2.40 10.16
C GLN A 243 -35.31 -2.81 11.09
N GLU A 244 -35.40 -4.09 11.48
CA GLU A 244 -36.32 -4.56 12.53
C GLU A 244 -35.79 -4.29 13.94
N ILE A 245 -34.48 -4.05 14.09
CA ILE A 245 -33.79 -3.80 15.36
C ILE A 245 -33.58 -2.31 15.59
N GLU A 246 -33.02 -1.61 14.58
CA GLU A 246 -32.78 -0.17 14.63
C GLU A 246 -33.86 0.56 13.82
N ASN A 247 -34.55 1.48 14.46
CA ASN A 247 -35.69 2.18 13.86
C ASN A 247 -35.33 3.55 13.28
N ASP A 248 -34.24 4.16 13.73
CA ASP A 248 -33.79 5.47 13.25
C ASP A 248 -32.54 5.37 12.39
N TRP A 249 -32.74 5.06 11.12
CA TRP A 249 -31.65 5.00 10.13
C TRP A 249 -31.19 6.38 9.66
N THR A 250 -31.97 7.45 9.90
CA THR A 250 -31.61 8.81 9.48
C THR A 250 -30.37 9.35 10.23
N GLN A 251 -30.04 8.78 11.38
CA GLN A 251 -28.82 9.12 12.12
C GLN A 251 -27.51 8.76 11.39
N PHE A 252 -27.58 7.93 10.34
CA PHE A 252 -26.44 7.48 9.54
C PHE A 252 -26.30 8.22 8.20
N ASP A 253 -27.17 9.16 7.92
CA ASP A 253 -27.08 10.15 6.86
C ASP A 253 -26.36 11.38 7.44
N ASN A 254 -25.01 11.35 7.40
CA ASN A 254 -24.19 12.32 8.13
C ASN A 254 -24.11 13.69 7.44
N ASP A 255 -24.39 13.76 6.13
CA ASP A 255 -24.38 15.00 5.35
C ASP A 255 -25.78 15.49 4.98
N SER A 256 -26.83 14.74 5.36
CA SER A 256 -28.25 15.05 5.15
C SER A 256 -28.67 15.12 3.67
N ASP A 257 -28.07 14.28 2.84
CA ASP A 257 -28.41 14.17 1.41
C ASP A 257 -29.53 13.14 1.12
N GLY A 258 -30.00 12.42 2.13
CA GLY A 258 -31.03 11.38 2.04
C GLY A 258 -30.47 9.99 1.73
N VAL A 259 -29.17 9.80 1.80
CA VAL A 259 -28.47 8.53 1.60
C VAL A 259 -27.72 8.15 2.88
N ILE A 260 -27.78 6.90 3.30
CA ILE A 260 -26.91 6.39 4.34
C ILE A 260 -25.50 6.25 3.75
N ASP A 261 -24.54 7.00 4.27
CA ASP A 261 -23.19 7.10 3.69
C ASP A 261 -22.53 5.73 3.52
N LEU A 262 -22.49 4.97 4.61
CA LEU A 262 -21.83 3.67 4.67
C LEU A 262 -22.57 2.72 5.62
N ALA A 263 -22.75 1.47 5.24
CA ALA A 263 -23.10 0.38 6.14
C ALA A 263 -21.92 -0.60 6.27
N CYS A 264 -21.43 -0.78 7.50
CA CYS A 264 -20.38 -1.73 7.82
C CYS A 264 -20.95 -3.05 8.33
N PHE A 265 -20.30 -4.15 7.97
CA PHE A 265 -20.69 -5.50 8.36
C PHE A 265 -19.49 -6.25 8.93
N ILE A 266 -19.70 -6.94 10.06
CA ILE A 266 -18.79 -7.99 10.51
C ILE A 266 -19.57 -9.30 10.46
N TYR A 267 -19.06 -10.26 9.69
CA TYR A 267 -19.68 -11.57 9.56
C TYR A 267 -18.93 -12.64 10.35
N ALA A 268 -19.70 -13.62 10.87
CA ALA A 268 -19.16 -14.75 11.62
C ALA A 268 -18.23 -15.60 10.75
N GLY A 269 -17.13 -16.07 11.33
CA GLY A 269 -16.18 -16.96 10.68
C GLY A 269 -15.00 -16.25 10.06
N GLU A 270 -14.27 -16.96 9.20
CA GLU A 270 -13.03 -16.52 8.57
C GLU A 270 -13.27 -15.93 7.16
N GLY A 271 -12.43 -15.01 6.71
CA GLY A 271 -12.51 -14.40 5.39
C GLY A 271 -11.71 -15.15 4.33
N GLN A 272 -12.17 -15.11 3.06
CA GLN A 272 -11.51 -15.77 1.93
C GLN A 272 -10.10 -15.24 1.66
N ASN A 273 -9.80 -13.99 2.01
CA ASN A 273 -8.46 -13.41 1.93
C ASN A 273 -7.41 -14.14 2.78
N ALA A 274 -7.86 -14.95 3.76
CA ALA A 274 -7.00 -15.65 4.71
C ALA A 274 -7.07 -17.17 4.60
N VAL A 275 -8.16 -17.72 4.09
CA VAL A 275 -8.40 -19.18 4.00
C VAL A 275 -8.39 -19.66 2.55
N LYS A 276 -8.25 -20.98 2.37
CA LYS A 276 -8.24 -21.63 1.05
C LYS A 276 -9.62 -22.07 0.58
N ASP A 277 -10.68 -21.66 1.27
CA ASP A 277 -12.05 -22.08 0.96
C ASP A 277 -12.71 -21.04 0.05
N GLU A 278 -12.97 -21.44 -1.18
CA GLU A 278 -13.64 -20.65 -2.21
C GLU A 278 -15.13 -20.38 -1.96
N ASN A 279 -15.65 -20.87 -0.83
CA ASN A 279 -17.03 -20.61 -0.42
C ASN A 279 -17.09 -19.75 0.85
N THR A 280 -16.06 -18.95 1.09
CA THR A 280 -16.01 -17.95 2.17
C THR A 280 -16.04 -16.55 1.58
N ILE A 281 -16.65 -15.59 2.30
CA ILE A 281 -16.76 -14.21 1.84
C ILE A 281 -15.41 -13.52 1.89
N TRP A 282 -15.04 -12.83 0.82
CA TRP A 282 -13.87 -11.96 0.80
C TRP A 282 -14.21 -10.60 1.45
N PRO A 283 -13.45 -10.13 2.47
CA PRO A 283 -13.60 -8.78 3.01
C PRO A 283 -13.41 -7.75 1.91
N LYS A 284 -14.34 -6.81 1.80
CA LYS A 284 -14.35 -5.82 0.72
C LYS A 284 -15.22 -4.61 1.03
N GLU A 285 -14.92 -3.49 0.36
CA GLU A 285 -15.78 -2.33 0.22
C GLU A 285 -16.46 -2.35 -1.15
N SER A 286 -17.65 -1.82 -1.22
CA SER A 286 -18.42 -1.58 -2.44
C SER A 286 -18.92 -0.16 -2.46
N ALA A 287 -18.37 0.65 -3.35
CA ALA A 287 -18.78 2.03 -3.54
C ALA A 287 -20.16 2.19 -4.23
N SER A 288 -20.82 1.10 -4.58
CA SER A 288 -22.18 1.12 -5.09
C SER A 288 -23.14 0.54 -4.06
N GLY A 289 -23.76 1.42 -3.32
CA GLY A 289 -24.89 1.07 -2.48
C GLY A 289 -26.14 0.75 -3.32
N GLY A 290 -27.25 0.66 -2.65
CA GLY A 290 -28.54 0.34 -3.27
C GLY A 290 -29.69 0.96 -2.52
N LYS A 291 -30.90 0.64 -2.95
CA LYS A 291 -32.11 1.04 -2.21
C LYS A 291 -32.78 -0.18 -1.62
N ILE A 292 -32.85 -0.23 -0.28
CA ILE A 292 -33.41 -1.35 0.48
C ILE A 292 -34.52 -0.81 1.36
N ASN A 293 -35.74 -1.35 1.21
CA ASN A 293 -36.93 -0.93 1.96
C ASN A 293 -37.15 0.60 1.97
N GLY A 294 -36.87 1.26 0.85
CA GLY A 294 -37.09 2.70 0.71
C GLY A 294 -35.93 3.58 1.18
N ILE A 295 -34.91 3.04 1.83
CA ILE A 295 -33.72 3.75 2.30
C ILE A 295 -32.58 3.54 1.27
N SER A 296 -31.91 4.62 0.89
CA SER A 296 -30.77 4.61 -0.02
C SER A 296 -29.45 4.48 0.76
N TYR A 297 -28.48 3.76 0.23
CA TYR A 297 -27.14 3.52 0.82
C TYR A 297 -26.07 3.89 -0.21
N GLY A 298 -25.04 4.60 0.21
CA GLY A 298 -23.91 5.03 -0.61
C GLY A 298 -22.89 3.91 -0.81
N ALA A 299 -22.47 3.28 0.26
CA ALA A 299 -21.47 2.22 0.23
C ALA A 299 -21.74 1.10 1.24
N TYR A 300 -21.08 -0.04 1.02
CA TYR A 300 -21.05 -1.18 1.93
C TYR A 300 -19.61 -1.59 2.17
N ALA A 301 -19.25 -1.91 3.44
CA ALA A 301 -17.95 -2.49 3.77
C ALA A 301 -18.13 -3.73 4.65
N CYS A 302 -17.52 -4.85 4.32
CA CYS A 302 -17.60 -6.05 5.14
C CYS A 302 -16.24 -6.60 5.55
N SER A 303 -16.18 -7.18 6.76
CA SER A 303 -15.00 -7.82 7.31
C SER A 303 -15.38 -9.08 8.08
N ASN A 304 -14.40 -9.96 8.29
CA ASN A 304 -14.55 -11.24 8.96
C ASN A 304 -14.38 -11.13 10.49
N GLU A 305 -14.97 -12.08 11.22
CA GLU A 305 -14.76 -12.23 12.66
C GLU A 305 -13.39 -12.80 12.99
N LEU A 306 -12.95 -13.84 12.25
CA LEU A 306 -11.85 -14.69 12.66
C LEU A 306 -10.68 -14.67 11.67
N TYR A 307 -9.49 -14.82 12.22
CA TYR A 307 -8.28 -15.21 11.51
C TYR A 307 -7.55 -16.32 12.27
N ASN A 308 -7.29 -17.47 11.61
CA ASN A 308 -6.70 -18.66 12.24
C ASN A 308 -7.45 -19.09 13.53
N GLY A 309 -8.77 -19.07 13.50
CA GLY A 309 -9.64 -19.47 14.62
C GLY A 309 -9.64 -18.51 15.82
N LYS A 310 -9.11 -17.32 15.70
CA LYS A 310 -9.08 -16.26 16.72
C LYS A 310 -9.71 -15.00 16.21
N LEU A 311 -10.17 -14.13 17.13
CA LEU A 311 -10.64 -12.79 16.74
C LEU A 311 -9.58 -12.11 15.88
N ASP A 312 -9.99 -11.64 14.71
CA ASP A 312 -9.12 -10.92 13.78
C ASP A 312 -8.68 -9.56 14.34
N GLY A 313 -7.62 -8.99 13.77
CA GLY A 313 -7.19 -7.63 14.06
C GLY A 313 -8.08 -6.59 13.39
N ILE A 314 -7.92 -5.33 13.81
CA ILE A 314 -8.69 -4.19 13.27
C ILE A 314 -8.27 -3.78 11.85
N GLY A 315 -7.13 -4.26 11.37
CA GLY A 315 -6.49 -3.74 10.16
C GLY A 315 -7.34 -3.89 8.90
N THR A 316 -8.05 -5.03 8.74
CA THR A 316 -8.97 -5.23 7.61
C THR A 316 -10.12 -4.20 7.66
N VAL A 317 -10.73 -3.99 8.83
CA VAL A 317 -11.80 -2.98 8.97
C VAL A 317 -11.28 -1.57 8.68
N CYS A 318 -10.07 -1.23 9.15
CA CYS A 318 -9.45 0.07 8.87
C CYS A 318 -9.18 0.26 7.36
N HIS A 319 -8.70 -0.77 6.67
CA HIS A 319 -8.47 -0.75 5.23
C HIS A 319 -9.78 -0.52 4.46
N GLU A 320 -10.81 -1.34 4.71
CA GLU A 320 -12.10 -1.21 4.01
C GLU A 320 -12.80 0.13 4.31
N LEU A 321 -12.66 0.65 5.53
CA LEU A 321 -13.18 1.98 5.87
C LEU A 321 -12.42 3.10 5.15
N SER A 322 -11.12 2.92 4.90
CA SER A 322 -10.30 3.86 4.14
C SER A 322 -10.74 3.99 2.68
N HIS A 323 -11.28 2.91 2.08
CA HIS A 323 -11.92 2.97 0.77
C HIS A 323 -13.20 3.84 0.81
N ALA A 324 -14.03 3.69 1.84
CA ALA A 324 -15.20 4.55 2.01
C ALA A 324 -14.84 6.03 2.22
N LEU A 325 -13.61 6.33 2.66
CA LEU A 325 -13.03 7.67 2.73
C LEU A 325 -12.39 8.14 1.42
N GLY A 326 -12.35 7.30 0.37
CA GLY A 326 -11.93 7.63 -0.98
C GLY A 326 -10.53 7.16 -1.39
N LEU A 327 -9.79 6.44 -0.55
CA LEU A 327 -8.46 5.90 -0.92
C LEU A 327 -8.58 4.69 -1.85
N PRO A 328 -7.73 4.59 -2.88
CA PRO A 328 -7.60 3.39 -3.68
C PRO A 328 -6.68 2.36 -3.01
N ASP A 329 -6.68 1.13 -3.49
CA ASP A 329 -5.63 0.17 -3.20
C ASP A 329 -4.29 0.65 -3.75
N LEU A 330 -3.23 0.53 -2.93
CA LEU A 330 -1.86 0.86 -3.31
C LEU A 330 -0.99 -0.39 -3.52
N TYR A 331 -1.57 -1.58 -3.39
CA TYR A 331 -0.91 -2.81 -3.86
C TYR A 331 -1.16 -3.04 -5.35
N ASP A 332 -0.33 -3.88 -5.96
CA ASP A 332 -0.59 -4.36 -7.31
C ASP A 332 -1.74 -5.36 -7.31
N THR A 333 -2.90 -4.93 -7.78
CA THR A 333 -4.10 -5.78 -7.88
C THR A 333 -3.91 -6.98 -8.82
N ARG A 334 -2.83 -7.00 -9.59
CA ARG A 334 -2.38 -8.13 -10.43
C ARG A 334 -1.32 -8.99 -9.75
N GLY A 335 -0.73 -8.53 -8.62
CA GLY A 335 0.14 -9.27 -7.73
C GLY A 335 1.57 -9.53 -8.22
N ASN A 336 2.09 -8.74 -9.15
CA ASN A 336 3.42 -8.93 -9.73
C ASN A 336 4.46 -7.89 -9.29
N SER A 337 4.03 -6.75 -8.75
CA SER A 337 4.89 -5.65 -8.35
C SER A 337 4.83 -5.36 -6.84
N PHE A 338 5.70 -4.47 -6.38
CA PHE A 338 5.86 -4.13 -4.97
C PHE A 338 4.63 -3.40 -4.41
N GLY A 339 4.11 -2.37 -5.12
CA GLY A 339 3.12 -1.46 -4.57
C GLY A 339 3.71 -0.57 -3.48
N MET A 340 3.13 -0.63 -2.27
CA MET A 340 3.63 -0.02 -1.04
C MET A 340 3.95 -1.06 0.04
N ASP A 341 3.57 -2.31 -0.18
CA ASP A 341 3.76 -3.46 0.69
C ASP A 341 3.36 -3.16 2.17
N TYR A 342 4.20 -3.45 3.16
CA TYR A 342 3.91 -3.21 4.58
C TYR A 342 4.06 -1.75 5.03
N TRP A 343 4.46 -0.85 4.13
CA TRP A 343 4.59 0.58 4.43
C TRP A 343 3.26 1.34 4.42
N ASP A 344 2.20 0.76 3.88
CA ASP A 344 0.93 1.45 3.69
C ASP A 344 -0.28 0.58 4.06
N ILE A 345 -1.30 1.21 4.69
CA ILE A 345 -2.53 0.51 5.09
C ILE A 345 -3.36 0.06 3.89
N MET A 346 -3.27 0.78 2.76
CA MET A 346 -3.95 0.42 1.51
C MET A 346 -3.20 -0.67 0.74
N ASP A 347 -2.24 -1.32 1.40
CA ASP A 347 -1.53 -2.52 0.98
C ASP A 347 -1.40 -3.49 2.18
N SER A 348 -0.31 -4.23 2.29
CA SER A 348 -0.05 -5.20 3.36
C SER A 348 0.09 -4.60 4.75
N GLY A 349 0.30 -3.29 4.86
CA GLY A 349 0.39 -2.59 6.14
C GLY A 349 -0.84 -2.77 7.03
N SER A 350 -2.00 -3.06 6.44
CA SER A 350 -3.21 -3.46 7.16
C SER A 350 -3.03 -4.76 7.96
N TYR A 351 -2.09 -5.63 7.55
CA TYR A 351 -1.82 -6.93 8.17
C TYR A 351 -0.68 -6.92 9.18
N CYS A 352 -0.09 -5.77 9.50
CA CYS A 352 0.94 -5.69 10.54
C CYS A 352 0.44 -6.33 11.84
N VAL A 353 1.24 -7.26 12.41
CA VAL A 353 0.89 -8.08 13.60
C VAL A 353 -0.45 -8.79 13.44
N ASP A 354 -0.69 -9.45 12.31
CA ASP A 354 -1.98 -10.09 11.98
C ASP A 354 -3.16 -9.11 12.05
N GLY A 355 -2.96 -7.85 11.60
CA GLY A 355 -3.98 -6.79 11.61
C GLY A 355 -4.23 -6.15 12.97
N LYS A 356 -3.46 -6.50 14.02
CA LYS A 356 -3.65 -5.99 15.38
C LYS A 356 -3.00 -4.64 15.63
N CYS A 357 -2.02 -4.28 14.81
CA CYS A 357 -1.36 -2.99 14.82
C CYS A 357 -1.09 -2.56 13.36
N PRO A 358 -2.14 -2.24 12.58
CA PRO A 358 -1.94 -1.76 11.22
C PRO A 358 -1.04 -0.52 11.21
N CYS A 359 -0.26 -0.33 10.14
CA CYS A 359 0.62 0.83 10.04
C CYS A 359 -0.17 2.13 9.97
N GLY A 360 0.48 3.23 10.32
CA GLY A 360 -0.11 4.57 10.22
C GLY A 360 -0.28 5.01 8.76
N TYR A 361 -1.17 5.98 8.55
CA TYR A 361 -1.33 6.63 7.25
C TYR A 361 -0.05 7.38 6.85
N SER A 362 0.27 7.31 5.58
CA SER A 362 1.32 8.10 4.95
C SER A 362 0.98 9.59 4.93
N ALA A 363 1.99 10.43 4.73
CA ALA A 363 1.79 11.87 4.55
C ALA A 363 0.89 12.18 3.35
N TYR A 364 0.94 11.34 2.28
CA TYR A 364 0.05 11.43 1.14
C TYR A 364 -1.41 11.24 1.54
N GLU A 365 -1.70 10.16 2.26
CA GLU A 365 -3.06 9.82 2.68
C GLU A 365 -3.63 10.88 3.62
N LYS A 366 -2.82 11.41 4.54
CA LYS A 366 -3.23 12.51 5.43
C LYS A 366 -3.54 13.80 4.68
N ASP A 367 -2.77 14.13 3.63
CA ASP A 367 -3.03 15.27 2.75
C ASP A 367 -4.31 15.05 1.93
N PHE A 368 -4.46 13.85 1.36
CA PHE A 368 -5.66 13.44 0.61
C PHE A 368 -6.94 13.57 1.45
N MET A 369 -6.92 13.17 2.71
CA MET A 369 -8.03 13.29 3.66
C MET A 369 -8.28 14.73 4.14
N GLY A 370 -7.35 15.63 3.88
CA GLY A 370 -7.38 17.00 4.41
C GLY A 370 -7.15 17.06 5.93
N TRP A 371 -6.42 16.07 6.48
CA TRP A 371 -6.03 16.04 7.88
C TRP A 371 -4.71 16.77 8.13
N LYS A 372 -3.76 16.66 7.20
CA LYS A 372 -2.46 17.31 7.30
C LYS A 372 -1.86 17.55 5.91
N SER A 373 -1.69 18.82 5.56
CA SER A 373 -1.20 19.19 4.24
C SER A 373 0.29 18.91 4.07
N LEU A 374 0.65 18.46 2.88
CA LEU A 374 2.05 18.39 2.44
C LEU A 374 2.64 19.80 2.29
N VAL A 375 3.92 19.94 2.61
CA VAL A 375 4.69 21.17 2.41
C VAL A 375 5.53 21.03 1.15
N THR A 376 5.21 21.79 0.11
CA THR A 376 6.01 21.78 -1.11
C THR A 376 7.34 22.46 -0.89
N LEU A 377 8.44 21.78 -1.23
CA LEU A 377 9.77 22.36 -1.23
C LEU A 377 10.01 23.14 -2.53
N GLU A 378 10.39 24.40 -2.37
CA GLU A 378 10.85 25.20 -3.50
C GLU A 378 12.23 24.71 -3.94
N ALA A 379 12.48 24.65 -5.27
CA ALA A 379 13.71 24.15 -5.86
C ALA A 379 14.89 25.11 -5.65
N GLU A 380 15.14 25.45 -4.39
CA GLU A 380 16.20 26.33 -3.91
C GLU A 380 17.02 25.63 -2.82
N PRO A 381 18.30 25.98 -2.64
CA PRO A 381 19.12 25.39 -1.60
C PRO A 381 18.56 25.61 -0.19
N GLN A 382 18.22 24.54 0.51
CA GLN A 382 17.73 24.52 1.89
C GLN A 382 18.56 23.53 2.71
N LYS A 383 18.97 23.93 3.90
CA LYS A 383 19.82 23.12 4.77
C LYS A 383 19.13 22.74 6.06
N SER A 384 19.48 21.57 6.54
CA SER A 384 19.01 21.08 7.83
C SER A 384 17.50 21.13 7.97
N LEU A 385 16.78 20.80 6.86
CA LEU A 385 15.36 20.55 6.93
C LEU A 385 15.11 19.41 7.90
N GLU A 386 14.06 19.54 8.72
CA GLU A 386 13.75 18.58 9.77
C GLU A 386 12.42 17.89 9.51
N LEU A 387 12.38 16.58 9.75
CA LEU A 387 11.16 15.77 9.77
C LEU A 387 11.05 15.03 11.10
N LEU A 388 10.00 15.34 11.85
CA LEU A 388 9.59 14.54 12.99
C LEU A 388 8.93 13.24 12.51
N PRO A 389 8.92 12.17 13.32
CA PRO A 389 8.17 10.96 12.99
C PRO A 389 6.71 11.25 12.68
N MET A 390 6.15 10.63 11.63
CA MET A 390 4.73 10.80 11.24
C MET A 390 3.80 10.47 12.41
N SER A 391 4.12 9.43 13.18
CA SER A 391 3.39 9.02 14.38
C SER A 391 3.46 10.03 15.53
N GLU A 392 4.43 10.95 15.53
CA GLU A 392 4.64 11.99 16.54
C GLU A 392 4.17 13.38 16.06
N GLY A 393 3.32 13.43 15.05
CA GLY A 393 2.80 14.67 14.48
C GLY A 393 3.70 15.28 13.39
N GLY A 394 4.58 14.48 12.80
CA GLY A 394 5.42 14.87 11.66
C GLY A 394 4.61 15.35 10.46
N ILE A 395 5.28 16.03 9.54
CA ILE A 395 4.74 16.49 8.25
C ILE A 395 5.40 15.72 7.11
N GLY A 396 4.81 15.79 5.91
CA GLY A 396 5.47 15.35 4.69
C GLY A 396 5.93 16.53 3.84
N TYR A 397 7.08 16.40 3.20
CA TYR A 397 7.51 17.33 2.16
C TYR A 397 7.19 16.78 0.78
N LYS A 398 6.79 17.68 -0.14
CA LYS A 398 6.52 17.37 -1.55
C LYS A 398 7.60 17.99 -2.44
N VAL A 399 8.23 17.17 -3.27
CA VAL A 399 9.24 17.57 -4.27
C VAL A 399 8.67 17.36 -5.66
N ILE A 400 8.35 18.43 -6.36
CA ILE A 400 7.65 18.35 -7.65
C ILE A 400 8.64 18.16 -8.79
N ASN A 401 8.37 17.21 -9.70
CA ASN A 401 9.12 17.06 -10.93
C ASN A 401 8.88 18.27 -11.84
N LYS A 402 9.94 18.99 -12.21
CA LYS A 402 9.88 20.18 -13.06
C LYS A 402 9.27 19.91 -14.46
N ASN A 403 9.36 18.66 -14.93
CA ASN A 403 8.88 18.25 -16.27
C ASN A 403 7.40 17.84 -16.25
N ASN A 404 6.86 17.44 -15.07
CA ASN A 404 5.48 17.01 -14.93
C ASN A 404 5.01 17.22 -13.48
N SER A 405 4.15 18.20 -13.26
CA SER A 405 3.67 18.53 -11.90
C SER A 405 2.79 17.43 -11.24
N ASN A 406 2.30 16.47 -12.02
CA ASN A 406 1.59 15.32 -11.50
C ASN A 406 2.56 14.22 -11.01
N GLU A 407 3.85 14.33 -11.31
CA GLU A 407 4.89 13.45 -10.82
C GLU A 407 5.71 14.16 -9.74
N TYR A 408 5.86 13.53 -8.59
CA TYR A 408 6.52 14.14 -7.44
C TYR A 408 7.00 13.09 -6.44
N TYR A 409 7.95 13.47 -5.59
CA TYR A 409 8.29 12.70 -4.40
C TYR A 409 7.55 13.24 -3.18
N ILE A 410 7.29 12.34 -2.24
CA ILE A 410 6.88 12.68 -0.88
C ILE A 410 7.95 12.14 0.07
N LEU A 411 8.43 13.01 0.94
CA LEU A 411 9.42 12.70 1.96
C LEU A 411 8.71 12.67 3.30
N GLU A 412 8.78 11.55 4.00
CA GLU A 412 8.25 11.41 5.35
C GLU A 412 9.17 10.62 6.26
N ASN A 413 9.08 10.87 7.55
CA ASN A 413 9.85 10.13 8.55
C ASN A 413 8.98 9.06 9.20
N ARG A 414 9.32 7.79 8.98
CA ARG A 414 8.72 6.63 9.64
C ARG A 414 9.62 6.13 10.74
N GLN A 415 9.05 5.97 11.93
CA GLN A 415 9.75 5.42 13.09
C GLN A 415 8.91 4.32 13.73
N ASN A 416 9.56 3.31 14.32
CA ASN A 416 8.88 2.18 14.96
C ASN A 416 8.21 2.60 16.28
N THR A 417 7.27 3.52 16.22
CA THR A 417 6.54 4.06 17.37
C THR A 417 5.04 4.09 17.11
N LYS A 418 4.24 3.99 18.17
CA LYS A 418 2.77 4.03 18.11
C LYS A 418 2.21 3.02 17.09
N TRP A 419 1.43 3.48 16.11
CA TRP A 419 0.83 2.63 15.08
C TRP A 419 1.85 2.09 14.07
N ASP A 420 3.02 2.74 13.95
CA ASP A 420 4.13 2.26 13.12
C ASP A 420 5.09 1.31 13.87
N LEU A 421 4.78 0.97 15.14
CA LEU A 421 5.60 0.10 15.99
C LEU A 421 5.98 -1.23 15.32
N ALA A 422 5.14 -1.70 14.43
CA ALA A 422 5.24 -3.03 13.82
C ALA A 422 5.26 -3.01 12.29
N VAL A 423 5.64 -1.90 11.68
CA VAL A 423 5.82 -1.84 10.23
C VAL A 423 6.80 -2.92 9.78
N GLY A 424 6.44 -3.67 8.74
CA GLY A 424 7.20 -4.83 8.30
C GLY A 424 7.03 -6.10 9.12
N TYR A 425 6.10 -6.13 10.07
CA TYR A 425 5.90 -7.26 10.96
C TYR A 425 4.68 -8.09 10.59
N SER A 426 4.89 -9.27 10.05
CA SER A 426 3.83 -10.27 9.81
C SER A 426 3.82 -11.36 10.90
N GLY A 427 3.64 -10.99 12.16
CA GLY A 427 3.32 -11.95 13.24
C GLY A 427 4.41 -12.87 13.78
N THR A 428 5.60 -12.99 13.19
CA THR A 428 6.56 -14.03 13.61
C THR A 428 8.01 -13.66 13.73
N LYS A 429 8.45 -12.54 13.82
CA LYS A 429 9.82 -12.08 14.09
C LYS A 429 10.25 -10.96 13.15
N VAL A 430 10.58 -9.91 13.79
CA VAL A 430 11.32 -8.83 13.20
C VAL A 430 12.76 -8.91 13.62
N GLY A 431 13.61 -8.75 12.71
CA GLY A 431 14.96 -8.35 12.95
C GLY A 431 15.26 -7.32 11.90
N GLY A 432 15.08 -6.05 12.20
CA GLY A 432 15.49 -5.04 11.25
C GLY A 432 15.02 -3.66 11.70
N ASN A 433 15.83 -2.66 11.44
CA ASN A 433 15.49 -1.26 11.61
C ASN A 433 14.66 -0.83 10.41
N HIS A 434 13.34 -1.11 10.46
CA HIS A 434 12.41 -0.66 9.42
C HIS A 434 11.96 0.77 9.76
N HIS A 435 12.87 1.71 9.77
CA HIS A 435 12.62 3.12 10.11
C HIS A 435 13.62 4.06 9.42
N GLY A 436 13.23 5.30 9.26
CA GLY A 436 14.01 6.34 8.62
C GLY A 436 13.18 7.25 7.72
N LEU A 437 13.85 7.95 6.81
CA LEU A 437 13.21 8.74 5.78
C LEU A 437 12.71 7.83 4.66
N LEU A 438 11.39 7.78 4.46
CA LEU A 438 10.81 7.19 3.25
C LEU A 438 10.68 8.23 2.15
N VAL A 439 10.99 7.82 0.93
CA VAL A 439 10.78 8.61 -0.28
C VAL A 439 9.77 7.88 -1.14
N MET A 440 8.53 8.39 -1.16
CA MET A 440 7.48 7.87 -2.05
C MET A 440 7.56 8.58 -3.40
N HIS A 441 7.46 7.81 -4.48
CA HIS A 441 7.36 8.30 -5.85
C HIS A 441 5.91 8.20 -6.32
N VAL A 442 5.32 9.32 -6.67
CA VAL A 442 3.95 9.43 -7.15
C VAL A 442 3.94 9.96 -8.57
N ASP A 443 3.33 9.23 -9.51
CA ASP A 443 2.95 9.71 -10.84
C ASP A 443 1.42 9.70 -10.96
N TYR A 444 0.80 10.77 -10.45
CA TYR A 444 -0.65 10.86 -10.30
C TYR A 444 -1.37 10.86 -11.65
N LYS A 445 -2.32 9.94 -11.79
CA LYS A 445 -3.25 9.90 -12.91
C LYS A 445 -4.65 9.62 -12.40
N GLN A 446 -5.53 10.61 -12.44
CA GLN A 446 -6.88 10.50 -11.89
C GLN A 446 -7.60 9.21 -12.28
N SER A 447 -7.53 8.79 -13.55
CA SER A 447 -8.18 7.57 -14.01
C SER A 447 -7.63 6.29 -13.34
N ALA A 448 -6.35 6.25 -12.95
CA ALA A 448 -5.79 5.09 -12.24
C ALA A 448 -6.32 5.04 -10.80
N TRP A 449 -6.41 6.19 -10.14
CA TRP A 449 -7.00 6.29 -8.80
C TRP A 449 -8.47 5.93 -8.79
N THR A 450 -9.27 6.53 -9.67
CA THR A 450 -10.73 6.29 -9.73
C THR A 450 -11.11 4.91 -10.25
N SER A 451 -10.21 4.18 -10.90
CA SER A 451 -10.41 2.81 -11.34
C SER A 451 -9.77 1.78 -10.41
N ASN A 452 -9.23 2.20 -9.27
CA ASN A 452 -8.54 1.34 -8.30
C ASN A 452 -7.45 0.45 -8.92
N ASN A 453 -6.63 1.02 -9.81
CA ASN A 453 -5.54 0.31 -10.49
C ASN A 453 -4.22 1.12 -10.52
N VAL A 454 -3.91 1.78 -9.38
CA VAL A 454 -2.77 2.68 -9.21
C VAL A 454 -1.44 1.99 -9.56
N ASN A 455 -1.22 0.78 -9.07
CA ASN A 455 0.00 0.01 -9.24
C ASN A 455 -0.18 -1.28 -10.07
N SER A 456 -1.25 -1.38 -10.87
CA SER A 456 -1.55 -2.58 -11.67
C SER A 456 -0.65 -2.79 -12.88
N ASP A 457 0.20 -1.82 -13.20
CA ASP A 457 1.22 -1.91 -14.25
C ASP A 457 2.58 -2.06 -13.58
N SER A 458 3.17 -3.25 -13.66
CA SER A 458 4.47 -3.56 -13.03
C SER A 458 5.63 -2.74 -13.56
N ASP A 459 5.54 -2.31 -14.82
CA ASP A 459 6.58 -1.49 -15.45
C ASP A 459 6.38 0.00 -15.18
N HIS A 460 5.21 0.39 -14.62
CA HIS A 460 4.87 1.77 -14.31
C HIS A 460 4.01 1.87 -13.05
N GLN A 461 4.59 1.52 -11.91
CA GLN A 461 3.94 1.74 -10.62
C GLN A 461 3.80 3.23 -10.35
N ARG A 462 2.56 3.69 -10.09
CA ARG A 462 2.26 5.11 -9.95
C ARG A 462 2.37 5.64 -8.53
N PHE A 463 2.46 4.74 -7.58
CA PHE A 463 2.66 5.06 -6.18
C PHE A 463 3.51 3.96 -5.53
N THR A 464 4.80 4.22 -5.37
CA THR A 464 5.74 3.26 -4.80
C THR A 464 6.88 3.97 -4.08
N LEU A 465 7.91 3.27 -3.65
CA LEU A 465 9.08 3.86 -3.00
C LEU A 465 10.24 4.08 -3.98
N ILE A 466 11.10 5.03 -3.63
CA ILE A 466 12.49 5.08 -4.10
C ILE A 466 13.35 4.57 -2.94
N PRO A 467 13.69 3.28 -2.92
CA PRO A 467 14.38 2.66 -1.79
C PRO A 467 15.84 3.11 -1.71
N ALA A 468 16.36 3.21 -0.49
CA ALA A 468 17.74 3.66 -0.28
C ALA A 468 18.77 2.68 -0.84
N ASP A 469 18.51 1.37 -0.74
CA ASP A 469 19.38 0.32 -1.28
C ASP A 469 19.19 0.04 -2.78
N GLY A 470 18.11 0.57 -3.39
CA GLY A 470 17.78 0.38 -4.80
C GLY A 470 17.03 -0.91 -5.09
N GLU A 471 16.54 -1.62 -4.06
CA GLU A 471 15.81 -2.89 -4.20
C GLU A 471 14.41 -2.82 -3.61
N LEU A 472 13.41 -3.30 -4.33
CA LEU A 472 12.03 -3.45 -3.86
C LEU A 472 11.60 -4.91 -4.03
N LEU A 473 11.67 -5.69 -2.97
CA LEU A 473 11.18 -7.06 -2.95
C LEU A 473 9.78 -7.11 -2.34
N SER A 474 8.83 -7.69 -3.07
CA SER A 474 7.45 -7.79 -2.60
C SER A 474 7.21 -8.98 -1.68
N SER A 475 6.46 -8.78 -0.60
CA SER A 475 5.93 -9.83 0.27
C SER A 475 5.08 -10.86 -0.48
N SER A 476 4.59 -10.52 -1.68
CA SER A 476 3.86 -11.43 -2.58
C SER A 476 4.69 -12.63 -3.02
N TYR A 477 6.00 -12.58 -2.92
CA TYR A 477 6.91 -13.71 -3.17
C TYR A 477 7.31 -14.47 -1.90
N GLY A 478 6.78 -14.07 -0.75
CA GLY A 478 6.97 -14.73 0.54
C GLY A 478 7.91 -13.96 1.48
N TYR A 479 7.80 -14.28 2.77
CA TYR A 479 8.62 -13.69 3.83
C TYR A 479 9.95 -14.42 3.94
N THR A 480 10.88 -14.13 3.05
CA THR A 480 12.25 -14.62 3.10
C THR A 480 13.13 -13.69 3.94
N MET A 481 14.33 -14.14 4.34
CA MET A 481 15.31 -13.24 4.97
C MET A 481 15.71 -12.11 4.02
N GLU A 482 15.84 -12.42 2.73
CA GLU A 482 16.14 -11.45 1.67
C GLU A 482 15.08 -10.37 1.57
N TYR A 483 13.78 -10.73 1.64
CA TYR A 483 12.69 -9.77 1.71
C TYR A 483 12.79 -8.85 2.94
N LEU A 484 13.04 -9.41 4.12
CA LEU A 484 13.17 -8.63 5.36
C LEU A 484 14.37 -7.68 5.34
N GLU A 485 15.47 -8.12 4.73
CA GLU A 485 16.67 -7.29 4.54
C GLU A 485 16.40 -6.15 3.55
N SER A 486 15.77 -6.43 2.41
CA SER A 486 15.35 -5.40 1.44
C SER A 486 14.44 -4.36 2.09
N MET A 487 13.41 -4.79 2.81
CA MET A 487 12.50 -3.87 3.49
C MET A 487 13.21 -2.96 4.52
N GLY A 488 14.24 -3.48 5.20
CA GLY A 488 15.09 -2.67 6.09
C GLY A 488 16.04 -1.72 5.33
N GLY A 489 16.22 -1.94 4.03
CA GLY A 489 17.00 -1.11 3.12
C GLY A 489 16.21 -0.02 2.42
N ASP A 490 14.86 -0.05 2.48
CA ASP A 490 14.01 0.96 1.85
C ASP A 490 14.21 2.37 2.43
N PRO A 491 14.24 2.59 3.78
CA PRO A 491 14.37 3.92 4.34
C PRO A 491 15.79 4.48 4.23
N TYR A 492 15.92 5.79 4.17
CA TYR A 492 17.19 6.49 4.28
C TYR A 492 17.44 6.92 5.74
N PRO A 493 18.69 6.87 6.30
CA PRO A 493 19.86 6.28 5.66
C PRO A 493 19.83 4.76 5.62
N GLY A 494 18.89 4.11 6.32
CA GLY A 494 18.74 2.66 6.41
C GLY A 494 20.00 1.95 6.93
N TYR A 495 19.98 0.64 6.94
CA TYR A 495 21.11 -0.14 7.44
C TYR A 495 22.34 -0.10 6.51
N GLN A 496 22.18 0.31 5.25
CA GLN A 496 23.28 0.53 4.30
C GLN A 496 23.92 1.93 4.43
N ASN A 497 23.36 2.79 5.29
CA ASN A 497 23.82 4.14 5.54
C ASN A 497 23.88 5.02 4.27
N VAL A 498 22.80 4.97 3.46
CA VAL A 498 22.65 5.77 2.25
C VAL A 498 22.16 7.18 2.63
N THR A 499 23.02 8.16 2.53
CA THR A 499 22.76 9.52 3.02
C THR A 499 22.40 10.53 1.93
N SER A 500 22.22 10.08 0.69
CA SER A 500 21.80 10.95 -0.42
C SER A 500 20.89 10.23 -1.42
N LEU A 501 19.99 11.01 -2.02
CA LEU A 501 19.19 10.65 -3.18
C LEU A 501 19.42 11.71 -4.26
N GLU A 502 20.19 11.35 -5.27
CA GLU A 502 20.60 12.23 -6.37
C GLU A 502 21.02 11.44 -7.61
N GLY A 503 21.16 12.13 -8.75
CA GLY A 503 21.56 11.52 -9.99
C GLY A 503 20.58 10.47 -10.48
N GLU A 504 21.08 9.39 -11.06
CA GLU A 504 20.26 8.32 -11.65
C GLU A 504 19.39 7.57 -10.62
N LYS A 505 19.75 7.64 -9.33
CA LYS A 505 18.93 7.07 -8.25
C LYS A 505 17.63 7.83 -8.04
N ALA A 506 17.61 9.14 -8.31
CA ALA A 506 16.42 9.98 -8.22
C ALA A 506 15.53 9.81 -9.46
N PHE A 507 15.05 8.59 -9.68
CA PHE A 507 14.29 8.15 -10.83
C PHE A 507 12.95 8.89 -10.98
N VAL A 508 12.60 9.25 -12.22
CA VAL A 508 11.29 9.75 -12.63
C VAL A 508 10.91 9.19 -14.00
N TYR A 509 9.61 9.04 -14.27
CA TYR A 509 9.11 8.61 -15.58
C TYR A 509 9.17 9.76 -16.61
N ASN A 510 9.01 11.01 -16.19
CA ASN A 510 8.97 12.18 -17.05
C ASN A 510 10.26 13.00 -16.91
N GLY A 511 11.31 12.57 -17.59
CA GLY A 511 12.63 13.16 -17.55
C GLY A 511 13.73 12.11 -17.34
N SER A 512 14.96 12.56 -17.12
CA SER A 512 16.08 11.66 -16.85
C SER A 512 16.18 11.32 -15.35
N GLN A 513 15.88 12.31 -14.49
CA GLN A 513 15.97 12.21 -13.03
C GLN A 513 15.25 13.40 -12.39
N MET A 514 15.01 13.35 -11.07
CA MET A 514 14.32 14.43 -10.34
C MET A 514 15.10 15.75 -10.35
N ASP A 515 16.38 15.74 -10.51
CA ASP A 515 17.24 16.94 -10.59
C ASP A 515 17.03 17.97 -9.44
N GLN A 516 16.73 17.45 -8.27
CA GLN A 516 16.58 18.18 -7.01
C GLN A 516 17.17 17.30 -5.90
N PRO A 517 18.49 17.35 -5.67
CA PRO A 517 19.19 16.43 -4.79
C PRO A 517 18.74 16.58 -3.33
N ILE A 518 18.62 15.45 -2.66
CA ILE A 518 18.40 15.31 -1.22
C ILE A 518 19.68 14.72 -0.65
N THR A 519 20.38 15.45 0.22
CA THR A 519 21.72 15.07 0.66
C THR A 519 21.86 15.22 2.18
N SER A 520 22.96 14.73 2.75
CA SER A 520 23.23 14.79 4.19
C SER A 520 22.08 14.23 5.05
N ILE A 521 21.39 13.20 4.56
CA ILE A 521 20.29 12.57 5.30
C ILE A 521 20.87 11.95 6.56
N THR A 522 20.35 12.38 7.71
CA THR A 522 20.81 11.94 9.04
C THR A 522 19.62 11.59 9.91
N GLU A 523 19.65 10.40 10.47
CA GLU A 523 18.72 9.98 11.51
C GLU A 523 19.35 10.24 12.88
N HIS A 524 18.61 10.91 13.76
CA HIS A 524 19.05 11.26 15.11
C HIS A 524 18.54 10.24 16.13
N GLU A 525 19.19 10.15 17.28
CA GLU A 525 18.83 9.21 18.37
C GLU A 525 17.39 9.40 18.88
N ASP A 526 16.82 10.59 18.72
CA ASP A 526 15.42 10.88 19.07
C ASP A 526 14.42 10.59 17.95
N GLY A 527 14.85 9.94 16.87
CA GLY A 527 14.03 9.57 15.73
C GLY A 527 13.77 10.70 14.72
N ARG A 528 14.31 11.91 14.93
CA ARG A 528 14.22 12.97 13.92
C ARG A 528 15.11 12.64 12.73
N ILE A 529 14.67 13.06 11.55
CA ILE A 529 15.47 13.06 10.33
C ILE A 529 15.83 14.50 9.98
N THR A 530 17.09 14.75 9.62
CA THR A 530 17.51 15.99 8.99
C THR A 530 18.15 15.72 7.64
N PHE A 531 18.01 16.66 6.71
CA PHE A 531 18.58 16.55 5.38
C PHE A 531 18.78 17.94 4.74
N ASN A 532 19.59 17.99 3.68
CA ASN A 532 19.75 19.15 2.82
C ASN A 532 18.99 18.92 1.51
N PHE A 533 18.40 19.98 0.98
CA PHE A 533 17.64 19.94 -0.28
C PHE A 533 18.18 20.95 -1.28
N CYS A 534 18.42 20.50 -2.52
CA CYS A 534 19.03 21.32 -3.60
C CYS A 534 20.37 21.95 -3.21
N VAL A 535 21.09 21.36 -2.25
CA VAL A 535 22.41 21.83 -1.85
C VAL A 535 23.46 21.06 -2.62
N ASP A 536 24.28 21.78 -3.38
CA ASP A 536 25.48 21.22 -4.01
C ASP A 536 26.59 21.12 -2.96
N GLU A 537 26.71 19.96 -2.31
CA GLU A 537 27.73 19.72 -1.27
C GLU A 537 29.16 19.81 -1.82
N ILE A 538 29.32 19.55 -3.12
CA ILE A 538 30.62 19.73 -3.78
C ILE A 538 30.97 21.22 -3.84
N ALA A 539 30.01 22.07 -4.21
CA ALA A 539 30.22 23.52 -4.24
C ALA A 539 30.47 24.08 -2.86
N GLU A 540 29.82 23.53 -1.81
CA GLU A 540 29.98 23.99 -0.44
C GLU A 540 31.24 23.50 0.28
N SER A 541 31.61 22.24 0.03
CA SER A 541 32.89 21.73 0.55
C SER A 541 34.07 22.54 0.02
N ILE A 542 33.89 23.21 -1.14
CA ILE A 542 34.86 24.12 -1.74
C ILE A 542 34.77 25.52 -1.13
N GLY A 543 33.56 25.97 -0.73
CA GLY A 543 33.35 27.28 -0.08
C GLY A 543 33.71 27.34 1.39
N LYS A 544 33.73 26.19 2.10
CA LYS A 544 34.07 26.10 3.54
C LYS A 544 35.52 25.74 3.85
N ASN A 545 36.25 25.18 2.90
CA ASN A 545 37.68 25.17 3.08
C ASN A 545 38.16 26.61 2.95
N GLU A 546 38.36 27.31 4.08
CA GLU A 546 39.18 28.48 4.09
C GLU A 546 40.45 28.08 3.36
N TYR A 547 40.50 28.50 2.10
CA TYR A 547 41.67 28.36 1.27
C TYR A 547 42.80 29.03 2.04
N ASP A 548 43.69 28.26 2.62
CA ASP A 548 44.81 28.86 3.35
C ASP A 548 45.68 29.57 2.31
N SER A 549 45.37 30.87 2.12
CA SER A 549 46.07 31.80 1.21
C SER A 549 47.59 31.88 1.48
N LYS A 550 48.04 31.22 2.54
CA LYS A 550 49.47 31.10 2.86
C LYS A 550 50.21 30.19 1.88
N GLN A 551 49.52 29.23 1.22
CA GLN A 551 50.19 28.17 0.46
C GLN A 551 50.07 28.33 -1.07
N SER A 552 48.99 28.89 -1.60
CA SER A 552 48.84 29.27 -3.01
C SER A 552 47.74 30.32 -3.20
N VAL A 553 47.74 31.01 -4.32
CA VAL A 553 46.70 31.97 -4.73
C VAL A 553 46.15 31.55 -6.08
N ILE A 554 44.81 31.43 -6.16
CA ILE A 554 44.11 31.11 -7.41
C ILE A 554 43.50 32.38 -7.96
N SER A 555 43.77 32.66 -9.21
CA SER A 555 43.18 33.76 -9.99
C SER A 555 42.72 33.25 -11.32
N GLY A 556 41.41 32.94 -11.49
CA GLY A 556 40.86 32.30 -12.65
C GLY A 556 41.48 30.92 -12.91
N LYS A 557 42.11 30.73 -14.07
CA LYS A 557 42.78 29.46 -14.41
C LYS A 557 44.24 29.39 -13.92
N ASN A 558 44.78 30.47 -13.33
CA ASN A 558 46.17 30.55 -12.84
C ASN A 558 46.26 30.20 -11.38
N ILE A 559 47.16 29.28 -11.03
CA ILE A 559 47.55 28.96 -9.66
C ILE A 559 48.98 29.40 -9.43
N LYS A 560 49.18 30.22 -8.39
CA LYS A 560 50.51 30.64 -7.92
C LYS A 560 50.79 29.99 -6.56
N ALA A 561 51.87 29.26 -6.47
CA ALA A 561 52.29 28.58 -5.26
C ALA A 561 53.01 29.56 -4.31
N ASN A 562 52.64 29.58 -3.03
CA ASN A 562 53.32 30.29 -1.94
C ASN A 562 54.23 29.34 -1.13
N SER A 563 54.09 28.04 -1.29
CA SER A 563 54.92 26.96 -0.77
C SER A 563 55.09 25.87 -1.83
N ASN A 564 55.85 24.84 -1.55
CA ASN A 564 55.96 23.71 -2.48
C ASN A 564 54.65 22.94 -2.52
N ILE A 565 54.08 22.79 -3.70
CA ILE A 565 52.81 22.07 -3.91
C ILE A 565 52.87 21.11 -5.11
N VAL A 566 52.13 20.05 -5.04
CA VAL A 566 51.91 19.14 -6.15
C VAL A 566 50.43 19.13 -6.50
N ILE A 567 50.12 19.24 -7.78
CA ILE A 567 48.74 19.28 -8.31
C ILE A 567 48.43 17.97 -9.04
N TYR A 568 47.37 17.32 -8.63
CA TYR A 568 46.87 16.10 -9.25
C TYR A 568 45.48 16.33 -9.86
N ASN A 569 45.14 15.59 -10.92
CA ASN A 569 43.75 15.48 -11.35
C ASN A 569 42.98 14.45 -10.49
N ILE A 570 41.67 14.34 -10.68
CA ILE A 570 40.80 13.40 -9.94
C ILE A 570 41.15 11.92 -10.12
N SER A 571 41.87 11.57 -11.20
CA SER A 571 42.37 10.19 -11.43
C SER A 571 43.72 9.92 -10.74
N GLY A 572 44.23 10.86 -9.93
CA GLY A 572 45.49 10.73 -9.24
C GLY A 572 46.73 11.01 -10.10
N THR A 573 46.55 11.48 -11.35
CA THR A 573 47.67 11.82 -12.23
C THR A 573 48.29 13.17 -11.82
N LYS A 574 49.60 13.22 -11.62
CA LYS A 574 50.33 14.47 -11.35
C LYS A 574 50.26 15.38 -12.57
N ILE A 575 49.74 16.58 -12.40
CA ILE A 575 49.57 17.61 -13.41
C ILE A 575 50.70 18.66 -13.37
N ALA A 576 51.08 19.08 -12.15
CA ALA A 576 52.15 20.04 -11.97
C ALA A 576 52.80 19.85 -10.58
N GLU A 577 54.03 20.30 -10.50
CA GLU A 577 54.75 20.49 -9.22
C GLU A 577 55.32 21.90 -9.26
N LEU A 578 54.99 22.70 -8.22
CA LEU A 578 55.37 24.11 -8.17
C LEU A 578 56.11 24.35 -6.86
N THR A 579 57.20 25.07 -6.98
CA THR A 579 57.91 25.62 -5.80
C THR A 579 57.37 27.01 -5.46
N SER A 580 57.65 27.48 -4.24
CA SER A 580 57.18 28.80 -3.79
C SER A 580 57.54 29.93 -4.78
N GLY A 581 56.53 30.67 -5.21
CA GLY A 581 56.63 31.76 -6.17
C GLY A 581 56.30 31.36 -7.63
N GLU A 582 56.30 30.08 -7.96
CA GLU A 582 55.96 29.60 -9.30
C GLU A 582 54.44 29.59 -9.52
N SER A 583 54.05 29.61 -10.78
CA SER A 583 52.62 29.55 -11.16
C SER A 583 52.41 28.69 -12.41
N THR A 584 51.24 28.12 -12.52
CA THR A 584 50.79 27.38 -13.70
C THR A 584 49.33 27.70 -14.02
N ASN A 585 48.93 27.51 -15.29
CA ASN A 585 47.54 27.57 -15.73
C ASN A 585 46.98 26.15 -15.83
N LEU A 586 45.83 25.95 -15.24
CA LEU A 586 45.09 24.70 -15.37
C LEU A 586 43.90 24.86 -16.34
N ASN A 587 43.56 23.83 -17.02
CA ASN A 587 42.28 23.75 -17.75
C ASN A 587 41.10 23.67 -16.77
N GLU A 588 39.90 23.89 -17.29
CA GLU A 588 38.69 23.65 -16.53
C GLU A 588 38.66 22.20 -16.02
N GLY A 589 38.37 22.03 -14.75
CA GLY A 589 38.40 20.71 -14.14
C GLY A 589 38.59 20.73 -12.62
N ILE A 590 38.59 19.54 -12.03
CA ILE A 590 38.78 19.31 -10.61
C ILE A 590 40.21 18.82 -10.39
N TYR A 591 40.90 19.44 -9.40
CA TYR A 591 42.29 19.12 -9.06
C TYR A 591 42.46 18.97 -7.55
N ILE A 592 43.46 18.22 -7.15
CA ILE A 592 43.91 18.09 -5.76
C ILE A 592 45.26 18.78 -5.66
N ILE A 593 45.37 19.78 -4.79
CA ILE A 593 46.65 20.40 -4.42
C ILE A 593 47.12 19.73 -3.15
N HIS A 594 48.32 19.21 -3.16
CA HIS A 594 48.99 18.54 -2.04
C HIS A 594 50.31 19.24 -1.69
N SER A 595 50.57 19.41 -0.40
CA SER A 595 51.85 19.78 0.15
C SER A 595 52.15 18.91 1.38
N ASP A 596 53.32 19.10 2.01
CA ASP A 596 53.71 18.29 3.18
C ASP A 596 52.71 18.40 4.34
N ASP A 597 52.03 19.54 4.45
CA ASP A 597 51.15 19.83 5.59
C ASP A 597 49.64 19.79 5.26
N PHE A 598 49.23 19.68 3.98
CA PHE A 598 47.81 19.72 3.62
C PHE A 598 47.51 19.08 2.27
N SER A 599 46.26 18.68 2.09
CA SER A 599 45.66 18.31 0.78
C SER A 599 44.36 19.05 0.61
N ASN A 600 44.19 19.77 -0.51
CA ASN A 600 42.98 20.50 -0.83
C ASN A 600 42.50 20.20 -2.26
N LYS A 601 41.19 20.07 -2.43
CA LYS A 601 40.52 19.95 -3.71
C LYS A 601 40.15 21.34 -4.23
N ILE A 602 40.45 21.63 -5.47
CA ILE A 602 40.11 22.88 -6.13
C ILE A 602 39.33 22.63 -7.44
N ILE A 603 38.49 23.57 -7.85
CA ILE A 603 37.82 23.57 -9.14
C ILE A 603 38.30 24.80 -9.93
N ILE A 604 38.74 24.53 -11.17
CA ILE A 604 39.05 25.57 -12.15
C ILE A 604 37.86 25.62 -13.13
N ARG A 605 37.24 26.77 -13.20
CA ARG A 605 36.07 27.03 -14.08
C ARG A 605 36.46 27.84 -15.33
#